data_83654b4cd195364b439abf5ab5631db1
#
_entry.id   83654b4cd195364b439abf5ab5631db1
#
_cell.length_a   1.000
_cell.length_b   1.000
_cell.length_c   1.000
_cell.angle_alpha   90.00
_cell.angle_beta   90.00
_cell.angle_gamma   90.00
#
_symmetry.space_group_name_H-M   'P 1'
#
loop_
_entity.id
_entity.type
_entity.pdbx_description
1 polymer ?
#
loop_
_entity_poly.entity_id
_entity_poly.type
_entity_poly.pdbx_seq_one_letter_code
_entity_poly.pdbx_strand_id
1 'polypeptide(L)'
;MVFISYNTFGAGNKSPARTSQKGWIHVLDGCTPWPDELAARYRASGHWRGETFDRLLRAWARAHPHRTALVHRERRLSYAGLEAAADRVARRLAGLGIAAGDRVVLQLPNIPEFFAVFFALQRLGAVPVLALPLHRRSEIVHLCRLSEAVAYVVPDVHQGFDHRELAAEALKEAPGLRHVLVVGDPGPHTPLDGPGTDVPAGPDDPSDVALLLVSGGTTGLPKLIPRTHDDYAYNVRASAETCRFGPDTVYLAALPVAHNFALGCPGVLGALHAGGTAVLTDEPDPDAAFALMERERVTATALVPPTARIWAAATEWAEADLTALRLLQVGGARLLPEHAQQVRDAFGPVLQQVFGMAEGLLNYTEPDAPQDVVLHTQGRPLSLDDEIRVVDEHDRDVPPGTTGRLLTRGPYTLRGYYRADEHNATAFTADGYYRTGDLVRRTPTGHLVVEGRVKEQINRGGDKVAAAEVEEQLAHHPAVLDTAVVPVPDDLLGERTCAFVVPRPGATAPGRNEAAAFLRERGLAPYKVPDRIETLDALPVTAVGKTDKKALTELARKLAAGGSARKEGNPRS
;
A
#
# COMPACT_ATOMS: atom_id res chain seq x y z
N MET A 1 64.65 -26.16 9.34
CA MET A 1 63.58 -26.69 10.22
C MET A 1 62.86 -25.50 10.81
N VAL A 2 61.76 -25.09 10.20
CA VAL A 2 60.94 -23.97 10.67
C VAL A 2 59.49 -24.50 10.84
N PHE A 3 59.04 -24.53 12.08
CA PHE A 3 57.68 -24.92 12.42
C PHE A 3 56.75 -23.77 12.15
N ILE A 4 55.74 -23.99 11.28
CA ILE A 4 54.61 -23.09 11.08
C ILE A 4 53.48 -23.52 12.02
N SER A 5 53.15 -22.63 12.96
CA SER A 5 52.02 -22.78 13.87
C SER A 5 50.75 -22.23 13.23
N TYR A 6 49.72 -23.05 13.08
CA TYR A 6 48.36 -22.62 12.72
C TYR A 6 47.66 -22.03 13.96
N ASN A 7 47.25 -20.78 13.83
CA ASN A 7 46.39 -20.14 14.84
C ASN A 7 44.97 -20.09 14.32
N THR A 8 44.07 -20.59 15.15
CA THR A 8 42.64 -20.73 15.00
C THR A 8 41.94 -19.37 14.92
N PHE A 9 41.02 -19.23 13.99
CA PHE A 9 40.09 -18.12 13.93
C PHE A 9 39.07 -18.21 15.08
N GLY A 10 39.08 -17.21 15.93
CA GLY A 10 38.13 -17.01 16.98
C GLY A 10 37.28 -15.74 16.76
N ALA A 11 35.97 -15.94 16.87
CA ALA A 11 34.94 -15.03 17.36
C ALA A 11 34.77 -13.64 16.72
N GLY A 12 33.54 -13.47 16.26
CA GLY A 12 32.97 -12.29 15.65
C GLY A 12 33.14 -10.99 16.44
N ASN A 13 33.46 -9.98 15.68
CA ASN A 13 33.54 -8.60 16.11
C ASN A 13 32.09 -8.04 16.25
N LYS A 14 31.54 -8.03 17.46
CA LYS A 14 30.37 -7.20 17.79
C LYS A 14 30.84 -5.76 17.90
N SER A 15 30.44 -4.89 16.99
CA SER A 15 30.61 -3.44 17.14
C SER A 15 30.05 -2.99 18.48
N PRO A 16 30.76 -2.17 19.26
CA PRO A 16 30.24 -1.66 20.52
C PRO A 16 29.10 -0.66 20.24
N ALA A 17 27.97 -0.88 20.92
CA ALA A 17 26.88 0.08 20.98
C ALA A 17 27.40 1.44 21.43
N ARG A 18 27.10 2.50 20.68
CA ARG A 18 27.40 3.87 21.06
C ARG A 18 26.53 4.26 22.26
N THR A 19 27.09 4.32 23.42
CA THR A 19 26.50 4.91 24.62
C THR A 19 26.50 6.43 24.49
N SER A 20 25.36 7.03 24.22
CA SER A 20 25.17 8.46 24.46
C SER A 20 24.64 8.66 25.89
N GLN A 21 25.16 9.68 26.62
CA GLN A 21 24.80 10.00 28.01
C GLN A 21 23.38 10.61 28.16
N LYS A 22 22.46 10.39 27.23
CA LYS A 22 21.04 10.76 27.31
C LYS A 22 20.24 9.59 26.76
N GLY A 23 19.50 8.91 27.62
CA GLY A 23 18.45 7.94 27.38
C GLY A 23 18.62 7.03 26.16
N TRP A 24 18.47 5.73 26.37
CA TRP A 24 18.55 4.71 25.32
C TRP A 24 17.50 4.98 24.21
N ILE A 25 17.93 5.41 23.03
CA ILE A 25 17.08 5.35 21.83
C ILE A 25 17.16 3.91 21.32
N HIS A 26 16.17 3.11 21.62
CA HIS A 26 16.02 1.76 21.07
C HIS A 26 15.43 1.86 19.65
N VAL A 27 16.23 2.27 18.69
CA VAL A 27 15.88 2.07 17.27
C VAL A 27 15.99 0.59 16.98
N LEU A 28 14.93 -0.03 16.45
CA LEU A 28 14.94 -1.42 16.01
C LEU A 28 16.16 -1.66 15.09
N ASP A 29 16.98 -2.67 15.44
CA ASP A 29 18.20 -2.99 14.67
C ASP A 29 17.85 -3.27 13.20
N GLY A 30 18.57 -2.64 12.26
CA GLY A 30 18.26 -2.67 10.83
C GLY A 30 17.35 -1.55 10.32
N CYS A 31 16.91 -0.62 11.19
CA CYS A 31 16.20 0.59 10.80
C CYS A 31 17.14 1.81 10.77
N THR A 32 16.92 2.71 9.83
CA THR A 32 17.59 4.01 9.80
C THR A 32 16.89 4.98 10.75
N PRO A 33 17.57 5.54 11.75
CA PRO A 33 16.96 6.48 12.69
C PRO A 33 16.64 7.81 12.01
N TRP A 34 15.67 8.52 12.58
CA TRP A 34 15.41 9.90 12.21
C TRP A 34 16.58 10.79 12.66
N PRO A 35 17.03 11.76 11.83
CA PRO A 35 17.98 12.77 12.25
C PRO A 35 17.42 13.63 13.40
N ASP A 36 18.21 13.87 14.44
CA ASP A 36 17.78 14.61 15.63
C ASP A 36 17.20 15.98 15.31
N GLU A 37 17.79 16.69 14.34
CA GLU A 37 17.32 18.02 13.91
C GLU A 37 15.90 17.96 13.30
N LEU A 38 15.62 16.95 12.45
CA LEU A 38 14.30 16.78 11.86
C LEU A 38 13.29 16.34 12.91
N ALA A 39 13.65 15.43 13.80
CA ALA A 39 12.80 14.99 14.90
C ALA A 39 12.44 16.17 15.83
N ALA A 40 13.41 17.00 16.19
CA ALA A 40 13.19 18.20 17.00
C ALA A 40 12.28 19.20 16.27
N ARG A 41 12.50 19.44 14.97
CA ARG A 41 11.66 20.30 14.13
C ARG A 41 10.21 19.83 14.12
N TYR A 42 9.96 18.54 13.85
CA TYR A 42 8.60 17.99 13.74
C TYR A 42 7.87 17.95 15.09
N ARG A 43 8.59 17.80 16.20
CA ARG A 43 8.01 17.97 17.55
C ARG A 43 7.68 19.43 17.84
N ALA A 44 8.58 20.36 17.51
CA ALA A 44 8.36 21.80 17.71
C ALA A 44 7.19 22.36 16.88
N SER A 45 6.98 21.83 15.66
CA SER A 45 5.83 22.19 14.80
C SER A 45 4.51 21.51 15.21
N GLY A 46 4.53 20.59 16.18
CA GLY A 46 3.34 19.87 16.64
C GLY A 46 2.88 18.73 15.71
N HIS A 47 3.70 18.39 14.72
CA HIS A 47 3.43 17.20 13.91
C HIS A 47 3.56 15.93 14.74
N TRP A 48 4.60 15.82 15.52
CA TRP A 48 4.85 14.70 16.43
C TRP A 48 4.49 15.10 17.85
N ARG A 49 3.46 14.44 18.40
CA ARG A 49 2.90 14.76 19.72
C ARG A 49 3.37 13.83 20.81
N GLY A 50 4.27 12.90 20.50
CA GLY A 50 4.76 11.93 21.46
C GLY A 50 3.71 10.88 21.84
N GLU A 51 2.85 10.50 20.90
CA GLU A 51 1.76 9.55 21.09
C GLU A 51 2.18 8.16 20.61
N THR A 52 1.92 7.11 21.43
CA THR A 52 2.05 5.73 20.98
C THR A 52 0.67 5.13 20.70
N PHE A 53 0.58 4.11 19.83
CA PHE A 53 -0.71 3.52 19.47
C PHE A 53 -1.42 2.85 20.64
N ASP A 54 -0.70 2.32 21.64
CA ASP A 54 -1.36 1.84 22.86
C ASP A 54 -1.97 2.99 23.67
N ARG A 55 -1.24 4.10 23.83
CA ARG A 55 -1.78 5.30 24.51
C ARG A 55 -2.98 5.88 23.75
N LEU A 56 -2.91 5.91 22.44
CA LEU A 56 -4.02 6.38 21.58
C LEU A 56 -5.27 5.51 21.78
N LEU A 57 -5.16 4.17 21.70
CA LEU A 57 -6.31 3.29 21.92
C LEU A 57 -6.92 3.48 23.33
N ARG A 58 -6.10 3.56 24.37
CA ARG A 58 -6.56 3.83 25.73
C ARG A 58 -7.25 5.20 25.86
N ALA A 59 -6.74 6.20 25.16
CA ALA A 59 -7.35 7.54 25.14
C ALA A 59 -8.71 7.51 24.43
N TRP A 60 -8.81 6.86 23.28
CA TRP A 60 -10.07 6.70 22.54
C TRP A 60 -11.10 5.91 23.33
N ALA A 61 -10.70 4.81 23.98
CA ALA A 61 -11.58 4.00 24.83
C ALA A 61 -12.10 4.78 26.05
N ARG A 62 -11.28 5.65 26.65
CA ARG A 62 -11.74 6.55 27.72
C ARG A 62 -12.70 7.63 27.22
N ALA A 63 -12.43 8.21 26.05
CA ALA A 63 -13.26 9.28 25.48
C ALA A 63 -14.62 8.76 24.99
N HIS A 64 -14.66 7.54 24.43
CA HIS A 64 -15.83 6.99 23.75
C HIS A 64 -16.14 5.54 24.15
N PRO A 65 -16.22 5.16 25.46
CA PRO A 65 -16.20 3.76 25.90
C PRO A 65 -17.31 2.90 25.29
N HIS A 66 -18.50 3.49 25.12
CA HIS A 66 -19.70 2.78 24.65
C HIS A 66 -20.00 2.96 23.17
N ARG A 67 -19.27 3.83 22.45
CA ARG A 67 -19.45 3.97 21.01
C ARG A 67 -18.92 2.74 20.30
N THR A 68 -19.57 2.38 19.19
CA THR A 68 -19.08 1.32 18.31
C THR A 68 -17.77 1.77 17.64
N ALA A 69 -16.71 1.00 17.83
CA ALA A 69 -15.42 1.17 17.17
C ALA A 69 -15.37 0.36 15.86
N LEU A 70 -15.73 -0.92 15.94
CA LEU A 70 -15.67 -1.85 14.81
C LEU A 70 -17.01 -2.57 14.63
N VAL A 71 -17.38 -2.76 13.36
CA VAL A 71 -18.50 -3.60 12.92
C VAL A 71 -17.95 -4.64 11.94
N HIS A 72 -18.29 -5.90 12.14
CA HIS A 72 -18.00 -6.99 11.21
C HIS A 72 -19.15 -7.98 11.21
N ARG A 73 -19.86 -8.09 10.10
CA ARG A 73 -21.12 -8.86 10.01
C ARG A 73 -22.12 -8.40 11.10
N GLU A 74 -22.55 -9.29 12.00
CA GLU A 74 -23.44 -8.98 13.12
C GLU A 74 -22.70 -8.58 14.43
N ARG A 75 -21.37 -8.68 14.42
CA ARG A 75 -20.54 -8.36 15.60
C ARG A 75 -20.30 -6.85 15.65
N ARG A 76 -20.57 -6.27 16.82
CA ARG A 76 -20.26 -4.87 17.14
C ARG A 76 -19.32 -4.82 18.33
N LEU A 77 -18.21 -4.15 18.17
CA LEU A 77 -17.21 -3.99 19.21
C LEU A 77 -17.10 -2.51 19.59
N SER A 78 -17.36 -2.18 20.85
CA SER A 78 -17.19 -0.81 21.32
C SER A 78 -15.69 -0.47 21.47
N TYR A 79 -15.36 0.81 21.65
CA TYR A 79 -13.99 1.23 21.94
C TYR A 79 -13.44 0.56 23.21
N ALA A 80 -14.22 0.52 24.30
CA ALA A 80 -13.83 -0.23 25.50
C ALA A 80 -13.70 -1.73 25.23
N GLY A 81 -14.56 -2.30 24.38
CA GLY A 81 -14.48 -3.69 23.95
C GLY A 81 -13.21 -3.99 23.13
N LEU A 82 -12.81 -3.08 22.24
CA LEU A 82 -11.58 -3.20 21.46
C LEU A 82 -10.34 -3.12 22.37
N GLU A 83 -10.33 -2.17 23.31
CA GLU A 83 -9.25 -2.02 24.31
C GLU A 83 -9.12 -3.29 25.16
N ALA A 84 -10.25 -3.83 25.66
CA ALA A 84 -10.26 -5.07 26.43
C ALA A 84 -9.83 -6.29 25.60
N ALA A 85 -10.19 -6.34 24.29
CA ALA A 85 -9.74 -7.40 23.39
C ALA A 85 -8.22 -7.33 23.17
N ALA A 86 -7.68 -6.13 22.94
CA ALA A 86 -6.24 -5.91 22.83
C ALA A 86 -5.50 -6.33 24.12
N ASP A 87 -6.06 -6.04 25.31
CA ASP A 87 -5.46 -6.45 26.57
C ASP A 87 -5.42 -7.99 26.72
N ARG A 88 -6.52 -8.67 26.41
CA ARG A 88 -6.55 -10.16 26.46
C ARG A 88 -5.51 -10.78 25.51
N VAL A 89 -5.43 -10.28 24.29
CA VAL A 89 -4.45 -10.78 23.30
C VAL A 89 -3.02 -10.45 23.76
N ALA A 90 -2.76 -9.25 24.30
CA ALA A 90 -1.44 -8.90 24.83
C ALA A 90 -1.00 -9.84 25.97
N ARG A 91 -1.89 -10.16 26.90
CA ARG A 91 -1.62 -11.16 27.97
C ARG A 91 -1.31 -12.53 27.38
N ARG A 92 -2.05 -12.95 26.35
CA ARG A 92 -1.81 -14.22 25.65
C ARG A 92 -0.42 -14.25 25.01
N LEU A 93 -0.05 -13.20 24.26
CA LEU A 93 1.24 -13.07 23.61
C LEU A 93 2.40 -13.03 24.63
N ALA A 94 2.24 -12.27 25.72
CA ALA A 94 3.21 -12.25 26.82
C ALA A 94 3.42 -13.64 27.45
N GLY A 95 2.34 -14.40 27.64
CA GLY A 95 2.40 -15.80 28.14
C GLY A 95 3.13 -16.76 27.20
N LEU A 96 3.27 -16.42 25.91
CA LEU A 96 4.07 -17.15 24.93
C LEU A 96 5.51 -16.63 24.84
N GLY A 97 5.87 -15.63 25.65
CA GLY A 97 7.21 -15.05 25.68
C GLY A 97 7.49 -14.06 24.54
N ILE A 98 6.45 -13.50 23.93
CA ILE A 98 6.58 -12.39 22.97
C ILE A 98 6.77 -11.10 23.76
N ALA A 99 7.81 -10.35 23.44
CA ALA A 99 8.28 -9.19 24.19
C ALA A 99 8.55 -7.99 23.28
N ALA A 100 8.91 -6.86 23.91
CA ALA A 100 9.30 -5.65 23.21
C ALA A 100 10.44 -5.89 22.19
N GLY A 101 10.30 -5.31 21.01
CA GLY A 101 11.24 -5.47 19.90
C GLY A 101 11.09 -6.77 19.10
N ASP A 102 10.26 -7.74 19.54
CA ASP A 102 9.95 -8.92 18.74
C ASP A 102 9.09 -8.55 17.52
N ARG A 103 9.37 -9.17 16.37
CA ARG A 103 8.54 -8.99 15.17
C ARG A 103 7.55 -10.14 15.04
N VAL A 104 6.32 -9.77 14.71
CA VAL A 104 5.21 -10.72 14.52
C VAL A 104 4.58 -10.48 13.16
N VAL A 105 4.62 -11.48 12.28
CA VAL A 105 3.92 -11.39 10.99
C VAL A 105 2.42 -11.53 11.24
N LEU A 106 1.66 -10.52 10.82
CA LEU A 106 0.21 -10.44 10.98
C LEU A 106 -0.45 -10.54 9.61
N GLN A 107 -1.06 -11.69 9.32
CA GLN A 107 -1.77 -11.97 8.07
C GLN A 107 -3.22 -12.36 8.39
N LEU A 108 -4.06 -11.37 8.66
CA LEU A 108 -5.48 -11.57 8.90
C LEU A 108 -6.31 -10.78 7.88
N PRO A 109 -7.50 -11.25 7.50
CA PRO A 109 -8.44 -10.47 6.71
C PRO A 109 -9.03 -9.31 7.52
N ASN A 110 -10.00 -8.61 6.95
CA ASN A 110 -10.69 -7.48 7.58
C ASN A 110 -11.63 -7.95 8.70
N ILE A 111 -11.08 -8.40 9.81
CA ILE A 111 -11.81 -8.89 11.00
C ILE A 111 -11.36 -8.14 12.25
N PRO A 112 -12.18 -8.08 13.31
CA PRO A 112 -11.85 -7.39 14.56
C PRO A 112 -10.58 -7.91 15.24
N GLU A 113 -10.25 -9.17 15.06
CA GLU A 113 -9.06 -9.82 15.60
C GLU A 113 -7.77 -9.22 15.04
N PHE A 114 -7.77 -8.70 13.79
CA PHE A 114 -6.63 -7.96 13.25
C PHE A 114 -6.27 -6.77 14.15
N PHE A 115 -7.26 -5.98 14.55
CA PHE A 115 -7.03 -4.79 15.38
C PHE A 115 -6.73 -5.15 16.83
N ALA A 116 -7.34 -6.22 17.36
CA ALA A 116 -7.02 -6.74 18.69
C ALA A 116 -5.54 -7.17 18.76
N VAL A 117 -5.03 -7.88 17.75
CA VAL A 117 -3.62 -8.29 17.66
C VAL A 117 -2.72 -7.07 17.40
N PHE A 118 -3.10 -6.18 16.49
CA PHE A 118 -2.33 -4.97 16.19
C PHE A 118 -2.08 -4.16 17.46
N PHE A 119 -3.13 -3.82 18.22
CA PHE A 119 -3.00 -3.03 19.44
C PHE A 119 -2.36 -3.82 20.61
N ALA A 120 -2.54 -5.14 20.66
CA ALA A 120 -1.83 -5.98 21.61
C ALA A 120 -0.31 -5.94 21.42
N LEU A 121 0.16 -5.96 20.17
CA LEU A 121 1.58 -5.83 19.85
C LEU A 121 2.10 -4.44 20.22
N GLN A 122 1.31 -3.37 19.97
CA GLN A 122 1.66 -2.02 20.41
C GLN A 122 1.83 -1.95 21.95
N ARG A 123 0.96 -2.61 22.70
CA ARG A 123 1.00 -2.68 24.18
C ARG A 123 2.23 -3.39 24.71
N LEU A 124 2.71 -4.39 23.98
CA LEU A 124 3.93 -5.13 24.32
C LEU A 124 5.22 -4.44 23.84
N GLY A 125 5.11 -3.42 22.98
CA GLY A 125 6.25 -2.87 22.24
C GLY A 125 6.81 -3.85 21.19
N ALA A 126 6.02 -4.85 20.78
CA ALA A 126 6.34 -5.76 19.69
C ALA A 126 5.88 -5.18 18.35
N VAL A 127 6.58 -5.52 17.27
CA VAL A 127 6.42 -4.86 15.98
C VAL A 127 5.64 -5.76 15.00
N PRO A 128 4.38 -5.40 14.62
CA PRO A 128 3.66 -6.12 13.58
C PRO A 128 4.29 -5.90 12.20
N VAL A 129 4.44 -6.99 11.45
CA VAL A 129 4.77 -7.01 10.02
C VAL A 129 3.48 -7.30 9.26
N LEU A 130 2.94 -6.30 8.57
CA LEU A 130 1.58 -6.36 8.02
C LEU A 130 1.56 -7.08 6.67
N ALA A 131 1.25 -8.38 6.68
CA ALA A 131 1.14 -9.19 5.49
C ALA A 131 -0.30 -9.18 4.92
N LEU A 132 -0.43 -9.10 3.59
CA LEU A 132 -1.74 -9.13 2.94
C LEU A 132 -2.35 -10.54 2.99
N PRO A 133 -3.69 -10.68 3.10
CA PRO A 133 -4.36 -11.99 3.09
C PRO A 133 -4.04 -12.86 1.87
N LEU A 134 -3.76 -12.25 0.73
CA LEU A 134 -3.42 -12.93 -0.52
C LEU A 134 -1.93 -13.32 -0.66
N HIS A 135 -1.06 -12.93 0.27
CA HIS A 135 0.33 -13.41 0.27
C HIS A 135 0.36 -14.93 0.46
N ARG A 136 1.32 -15.57 -0.20
CA ARG A 136 1.51 -17.01 -0.18
C ARG A 136 2.93 -17.34 0.28
N ARG A 137 3.36 -18.58 0.07
CA ARG A 137 4.62 -19.10 0.59
C ARG A 137 5.84 -18.22 0.28
N SER A 138 5.98 -17.72 -0.95
CA SER A 138 7.15 -16.92 -1.35
C SER A 138 7.28 -15.63 -0.53
N GLU A 139 6.18 -14.92 -0.36
CA GLU A 139 6.16 -13.68 0.42
C GLU A 139 6.26 -13.95 1.91
N ILE A 140 5.47 -14.89 2.44
CA ILE A 140 5.41 -15.13 3.89
C ILE A 140 6.72 -15.66 4.44
N VAL A 141 7.33 -16.65 3.79
CA VAL A 141 8.64 -17.17 4.22
C VAL A 141 9.70 -16.07 4.16
N HIS A 142 9.68 -15.25 3.10
CA HIS A 142 10.58 -14.10 2.99
C HIS A 142 10.37 -13.09 4.11
N LEU A 143 9.13 -12.69 4.40
CA LEU A 143 8.80 -11.74 5.45
C LEU A 143 9.22 -12.27 6.83
N CYS A 144 8.95 -13.54 7.12
CA CYS A 144 9.37 -14.17 8.38
C CYS A 144 10.90 -14.18 8.55
N ARG A 145 11.65 -14.49 7.48
CA ARG A 145 13.13 -14.50 7.49
C ARG A 145 13.70 -13.09 7.61
N LEU A 146 13.25 -12.16 6.75
CA LEU A 146 13.76 -10.78 6.70
C LEU A 146 13.54 -10.06 8.02
N SER A 147 12.35 -10.20 8.60
CA SER A 147 12.01 -9.57 9.88
C SER A 147 12.53 -10.33 11.09
N GLU A 148 13.05 -11.57 10.92
CA GLU A 148 13.36 -12.48 12.04
C GLU A 148 12.15 -12.64 12.97
N ALA A 149 10.97 -12.82 12.37
CA ALA A 149 9.72 -12.93 13.13
C ALA A 149 9.75 -14.10 14.10
N VAL A 150 9.29 -13.86 15.32
CA VAL A 150 9.17 -14.90 16.36
C VAL A 150 7.80 -15.57 16.35
N ALA A 151 6.78 -14.89 15.80
CA ALA A 151 5.43 -15.41 15.70
C ALA A 151 4.79 -15.02 14.36
N TYR A 152 3.80 -15.82 13.97
CA TYR A 152 2.98 -15.62 12.78
C TYR A 152 1.51 -15.82 13.14
N VAL A 153 0.68 -14.80 12.90
CA VAL A 153 -0.76 -14.80 13.21
C VAL A 153 -1.54 -14.90 11.91
N VAL A 154 -2.43 -15.91 11.83
CA VAL A 154 -3.18 -16.25 10.61
C VAL A 154 -4.64 -16.59 10.92
N PRO A 155 -5.55 -16.53 9.94
CA PRO A 155 -6.84 -17.21 10.04
C PRO A 155 -6.65 -18.72 9.82
N ASP A 156 -7.63 -19.53 10.12
CA ASP A 156 -7.68 -20.94 9.70
C ASP A 156 -7.85 -21.04 8.18
N VAL A 157 -9.03 -20.70 7.69
CA VAL A 157 -9.37 -20.69 6.25
C VAL A 157 -9.91 -19.32 5.86
N HIS A 158 -9.41 -18.76 4.77
CA HIS A 158 -9.92 -17.53 4.19
C HIS A 158 -10.01 -17.65 2.67
N GLN A 159 -11.19 -17.33 2.09
CA GLN A 159 -11.47 -17.46 0.64
C GLN A 159 -11.07 -18.84 0.06
N GLY A 160 -11.38 -19.91 0.80
CA GLY A 160 -11.09 -21.28 0.38
C GLY A 160 -9.63 -21.72 0.53
N PHE A 161 -8.74 -20.86 1.02
CA PHE A 161 -7.33 -21.19 1.25
C PHE A 161 -7.08 -21.50 2.73
N ASP A 162 -6.44 -22.65 3.01
CA ASP A 162 -6.03 -23.04 4.37
C ASP A 162 -4.68 -22.39 4.72
N HIS A 163 -4.72 -21.39 5.60
CA HIS A 163 -3.52 -20.66 6.05
C HIS A 163 -2.68 -21.47 7.05
N ARG A 164 -3.25 -22.52 7.66
CA ARG A 164 -2.53 -23.39 8.61
C ARG A 164 -1.46 -24.20 7.89
N GLU A 165 -1.73 -24.66 6.66
CA GLU A 165 -0.74 -25.34 5.83
C GLU A 165 0.43 -24.40 5.48
N LEU A 166 0.13 -23.19 5.05
CA LEU A 166 1.14 -22.15 4.79
C LEU A 166 1.99 -21.86 6.03
N ALA A 167 1.34 -21.79 7.21
CA ALA A 167 2.03 -21.55 8.48
C ALA A 167 2.95 -22.71 8.87
N ALA A 168 2.55 -23.95 8.60
CA ALA A 168 3.39 -25.14 8.80
C ALA A 168 4.65 -25.12 7.90
N GLU A 169 4.52 -24.64 6.65
CA GLU A 169 5.67 -24.44 5.76
C GLU A 169 6.58 -23.31 6.27
N ALA A 170 6.02 -22.19 6.69
CA ALA A 170 6.79 -21.07 7.24
C ALA A 170 7.59 -21.46 8.49
N LEU A 171 7.02 -22.27 9.40
CA LEU A 171 7.72 -22.82 10.57
C LEU A 171 8.96 -23.65 10.20
N LYS A 172 8.89 -24.42 9.10
CA LYS A 172 10.02 -25.24 8.64
C LYS A 172 11.13 -24.39 8.04
N GLU A 173 10.77 -23.29 7.39
CA GLU A 173 11.69 -22.51 6.57
C GLU A 173 12.21 -21.24 7.23
N ALA A 174 11.58 -20.73 8.27
CA ALA A 174 12.01 -19.54 9.02
C ALA A 174 12.48 -19.92 10.43
N PRO A 175 13.80 -20.11 10.66
CA PRO A 175 14.32 -20.65 11.92
C PRO A 175 14.03 -19.80 13.17
N GLY A 176 13.75 -18.50 13.00
CA GLY A 176 13.36 -17.59 14.08
C GLY A 176 11.92 -17.75 14.53
N LEU A 177 11.06 -18.32 13.70
CA LEU A 177 9.63 -18.47 13.95
C LEU A 177 9.38 -19.58 14.98
N ARG A 178 8.83 -19.20 16.14
CA ARG A 178 8.59 -20.13 17.27
C ARG A 178 7.11 -20.44 17.46
N HIS A 179 6.23 -19.51 17.08
CA HIS A 179 4.79 -19.59 17.32
C HIS A 179 4.00 -19.32 16.06
N VAL A 180 2.97 -20.14 15.83
CA VAL A 180 1.88 -19.85 14.91
C VAL A 180 0.61 -19.74 15.71
N LEU A 181 -0.06 -18.58 15.62
CA LEU A 181 -1.33 -18.33 16.28
C LEU A 181 -2.45 -18.26 15.25
N VAL A 182 -3.51 -18.98 15.49
CA VAL A 182 -4.61 -19.11 14.54
C VAL A 182 -5.90 -18.51 15.12
N VAL A 183 -6.56 -17.70 14.29
CA VAL A 183 -7.94 -17.23 14.52
C VAL A 183 -8.87 -18.21 13.84
N GLY A 184 -9.79 -18.82 14.60
CA GLY A 184 -10.67 -19.90 14.15
C GLY A 184 -10.21 -21.25 14.67
N ASP A 185 -10.36 -22.32 13.87
CA ASP A 185 -9.89 -23.66 14.23
C ASP A 185 -8.34 -23.74 14.13
N PRO A 186 -7.63 -23.91 15.24
CA PRO A 186 -6.17 -23.89 15.24
C PRO A 186 -5.53 -25.12 14.61
N GLY A 187 -6.26 -26.23 14.45
CA GLY A 187 -5.66 -27.48 14.01
C GLY A 187 -4.47 -27.88 14.91
N PRO A 188 -3.28 -28.16 14.33
CA PRO A 188 -2.08 -28.50 15.11
C PRO A 188 -1.35 -27.27 15.72
N HIS A 189 -1.82 -26.06 15.45
CA HIS A 189 -1.17 -24.82 15.89
C HIS A 189 -1.77 -24.28 17.19
N THR A 190 -1.27 -23.14 17.63
CA THR A 190 -1.72 -22.48 18.86
C THR A 190 -2.96 -21.62 18.59
N PRO A 191 -4.06 -21.73 19.34
CA PRO A 191 -5.17 -20.80 19.23
C PRO A 191 -4.74 -19.39 19.68
N LEU A 192 -5.26 -18.35 19.01
CA LEU A 192 -5.05 -16.95 19.43
C LEU A 192 -5.61 -16.73 20.84
N ASP A 193 -6.81 -17.26 21.10
CA ASP A 193 -7.41 -17.23 22.44
C ASP A 193 -6.74 -18.24 23.36
N GLY A 194 -6.68 -17.91 24.66
CA GLY A 194 -6.11 -18.82 25.65
C GLY A 194 -5.60 -18.09 26.88
N PRO A 195 -5.02 -18.85 27.84
CA PRO A 195 -4.48 -18.29 29.08
C PRO A 195 -3.31 -17.35 28.75
N GLY A 196 -3.18 -16.30 29.54
CA GLY A 196 -2.13 -15.29 29.41
C GLY A 196 -1.49 -14.97 30.75
N THR A 197 -0.49 -14.13 30.73
CA THR A 197 0.21 -13.58 31.89
C THR A 197 0.04 -12.07 31.97
N ASP A 198 0.43 -11.45 33.05
CA ASP A 198 0.45 -9.99 33.14
C ASP A 198 1.41 -9.42 32.10
N VAL A 199 0.97 -8.33 31.47
CA VAL A 199 1.74 -7.64 30.48
C VAL A 199 2.78 -6.77 31.18
N PRO A 200 4.08 -6.97 30.96
CA PRO A 200 5.10 -6.05 31.45
C PRO A 200 4.85 -4.64 30.93
N ALA A 201 5.25 -3.62 31.69
CA ALA A 201 5.30 -2.27 31.14
C ALA A 201 6.25 -2.27 29.94
N GLY A 202 5.70 -2.11 28.75
CA GLY A 202 6.47 -2.04 27.51
C GLY A 202 7.21 -0.71 27.38
N PRO A 203 8.20 -0.63 26.48
CA PRO A 203 8.77 0.65 26.09
C PRO A 203 7.65 1.55 25.53
N ASP A 204 7.74 2.83 25.85
CA ASP A 204 6.70 3.81 25.55
C ASP A 204 7.34 5.04 24.90
N ASP A 205 8.33 4.79 24.04
CA ASP A 205 9.02 5.81 23.27
C ASP A 205 8.32 6.00 21.91
N PRO A 206 7.77 7.18 21.61
CA PRO A 206 7.11 7.44 20.34
C PRO A 206 8.06 7.39 19.13
N SER A 207 9.37 7.44 19.32
CA SER A 207 10.36 7.23 18.27
C SER A 207 10.63 5.75 17.93
N ASP A 208 10.11 4.80 18.74
CA ASP A 208 10.21 3.37 18.42
C ASP A 208 9.39 3.02 17.18
N VAL A 209 9.81 1.94 16.51
CA VAL A 209 9.11 1.42 15.33
C VAL A 209 7.78 0.80 15.77
N ALA A 210 6.69 1.41 15.33
CA ALA A 210 5.33 0.95 15.62
C ALA A 210 4.92 -0.24 14.74
N LEU A 211 5.33 -0.25 13.47
CA LEU A 211 4.96 -1.28 12.51
C LEU A 211 5.92 -1.34 11.33
N LEU A 212 5.91 -2.47 10.63
CA LEU A 212 6.57 -2.67 9.35
C LEU A 212 5.50 -2.90 8.28
N LEU A 213 5.35 -1.93 7.37
CA LEU A 213 4.51 -2.08 6.19
C LEU A 213 5.29 -2.87 5.11
N VAL A 214 4.54 -3.54 4.25
CA VAL A 214 5.10 -4.30 3.13
C VAL A 214 5.04 -3.45 1.86
N SER A 215 6.18 -3.25 1.19
CA SER A 215 6.21 -2.50 -0.06
C SER A 215 5.48 -3.23 -1.18
N GLY A 216 4.71 -2.49 -1.99
CA GLY A 216 4.04 -3.02 -3.18
C GLY A 216 4.98 -3.23 -4.38
N GLY A 217 6.25 -3.59 -4.16
CA GLY A 217 7.28 -3.65 -5.19
C GLY A 217 6.91 -4.54 -6.37
N THR A 218 6.93 -3.97 -7.58
CA THR A 218 6.68 -4.69 -8.85
C THR A 218 7.88 -5.53 -9.31
N THR A 219 9.05 -5.37 -8.67
CA THR A 219 10.30 -6.06 -9.06
C THR A 219 10.94 -6.71 -7.85
N GLY A 220 10.76 -8.02 -7.70
CA GLY A 220 11.42 -8.82 -6.65
C GLY A 220 10.58 -9.08 -5.41
N LEU A 221 11.23 -9.59 -4.36
CA LEU A 221 10.58 -9.84 -3.06
C LEU A 221 10.26 -8.52 -2.34
N PRO A 222 9.16 -8.49 -1.55
CA PRO A 222 8.74 -7.28 -0.84
C PRO A 222 9.82 -6.77 0.13
N LYS A 223 9.94 -5.44 0.24
CA LYS A 223 10.75 -4.79 1.27
C LYS A 223 9.86 -4.38 2.44
N LEU A 224 10.47 -4.20 3.60
CA LEU A 224 9.79 -3.73 4.81
C LEU A 224 10.05 -2.24 5.02
N ILE A 225 8.97 -1.51 5.27
CA ILE A 225 8.93 -0.06 5.47
C ILE A 225 8.69 0.20 6.95
N PRO A 226 9.71 0.59 7.72
CA PRO A 226 9.54 0.92 9.13
C PRO A 226 8.80 2.25 9.29
N ARG A 227 7.81 2.24 10.19
CA ARG A 227 7.07 3.43 10.58
C ARG A 227 7.13 3.55 12.10
N THR A 228 7.53 4.71 12.59
CA THR A 228 7.57 5.00 14.04
C THR A 228 6.17 5.37 14.56
N HIS A 229 5.98 5.36 15.87
CA HIS A 229 4.74 5.86 16.46
C HIS A 229 4.52 7.34 16.11
N ASP A 230 5.57 8.18 16.26
CA ASP A 230 5.50 9.62 15.97
C ASP A 230 5.05 9.90 14.52
N ASP A 231 5.73 9.29 13.54
CA ASP A 231 5.45 9.57 12.13
C ASP A 231 4.10 9.00 11.68
N TYR A 232 3.74 7.79 12.15
CA TYR A 232 2.51 7.15 11.70
C TYR A 232 1.26 7.68 12.42
N ALA A 233 1.37 8.06 13.71
CA ALA A 233 0.29 8.78 14.39
C ALA A 233 0.02 10.13 13.75
N TYR A 234 1.07 10.87 13.33
CA TYR A 234 0.91 12.10 12.54
C TYR A 234 0.21 11.83 11.21
N ASN A 235 0.68 10.83 10.45
CA ASN A 235 0.07 10.43 9.18
C ASN A 235 -1.44 10.16 9.33
N VAL A 236 -1.83 9.35 10.32
CA VAL A 236 -3.24 9.01 10.60
C VAL A 236 -4.06 10.25 10.95
N ARG A 237 -3.58 11.06 11.89
CA ARG A 237 -4.27 12.26 12.35
C ARG A 237 -4.43 13.29 11.24
N ALA A 238 -3.36 13.66 10.56
CA ALA A 238 -3.38 14.66 9.50
C ALA A 238 -4.26 14.22 8.32
N SER A 239 -4.26 12.92 7.99
CA SER A 239 -5.16 12.36 6.99
C SER A 239 -6.63 12.45 7.43
N ALA A 240 -6.94 12.13 8.69
CA ALA A 240 -8.30 12.25 9.23
C ALA A 240 -8.79 13.70 9.22
N GLU A 241 -7.94 14.66 9.61
CA GLU A 241 -8.23 16.10 9.56
C GLU A 241 -8.49 16.56 8.12
N THR A 242 -7.63 16.19 7.15
CA THR A 242 -7.77 16.54 5.72
C THR A 242 -9.05 15.95 5.11
N CYS A 243 -9.42 14.73 5.50
CA CYS A 243 -10.64 14.06 5.06
C CYS A 243 -11.88 14.46 5.88
N ARG A 244 -11.74 15.37 6.84
CA ARG A 244 -12.82 15.85 7.73
C ARG A 244 -13.52 14.72 8.47
N PHE A 245 -12.79 13.71 8.91
CA PHE A 245 -13.33 12.66 9.75
C PHE A 245 -13.71 13.21 11.12
N GLY A 246 -14.85 12.76 11.62
CA GLY A 246 -15.40 13.13 12.92
C GLY A 246 -16.12 11.97 13.59
N PRO A 247 -16.77 12.20 14.75
CA PRO A 247 -17.48 11.15 15.46
C PRO A 247 -18.63 10.53 14.68
N ASP A 248 -19.18 11.20 13.68
CA ASP A 248 -20.24 10.71 12.78
C ASP A 248 -19.69 9.95 11.56
N THR A 249 -18.38 9.80 11.45
CA THR A 249 -17.77 9.02 10.39
C THR A 249 -18.04 7.53 10.57
N VAL A 250 -18.56 6.91 9.52
CA VAL A 250 -18.68 5.47 9.36
C VAL A 250 -17.85 5.08 8.15
N TYR A 251 -16.67 4.51 8.40
CA TYR A 251 -15.71 4.15 7.35
C TYR A 251 -15.84 2.68 6.96
N LEU A 252 -16.12 2.38 5.69
CA LEU A 252 -16.09 1.01 5.16
C LEU A 252 -14.67 0.65 4.69
N ALA A 253 -14.08 -0.35 5.33
CA ALA A 253 -12.81 -0.93 4.91
C ALA A 253 -13.04 -1.97 3.81
N ALA A 254 -13.15 -1.52 2.56
CA ALA A 254 -13.33 -2.37 1.38
C ALA A 254 -12.00 -2.94 0.85
N LEU A 255 -10.87 -2.32 1.19
CA LEU A 255 -9.53 -2.81 0.87
C LEU A 255 -8.95 -3.56 2.07
N PRO A 256 -7.95 -4.47 1.87
CA PRO A 256 -7.28 -5.16 2.97
C PRO A 256 -6.69 -4.18 4.00
N VAL A 257 -7.06 -4.31 5.27
CA VAL A 257 -6.61 -3.41 6.35
C VAL A 257 -5.12 -3.54 6.67
N ALA A 258 -4.45 -4.58 6.22
CA ALA A 258 -3.00 -4.68 6.26
C ALA A 258 -2.30 -3.76 5.23
N HIS A 259 -3.04 -3.19 4.28
CA HIS A 259 -2.52 -2.21 3.32
C HIS A 259 -2.60 -0.80 3.89
N ASN A 260 -1.52 -0.01 3.74
CA ASN A 260 -1.41 1.35 4.29
C ASN A 260 -2.62 2.24 3.97
N PHE A 261 -3.18 2.17 2.76
CA PHE A 261 -4.30 3.00 2.32
C PHE A 261 -5.57 2.77 3.16
N ALA A 262 -5.94 1.51 3.40
CA ALA A 262 -7.09 1.16 4.21
C ALA A 262 -6.82 1.27 5.73
N LEU A 263 -5.55 1.21 6.14
CA LEU A 263 -5.18 1.27 7.56
C LEU A 263 -5.10 2.71 8.08
N GLY A 264 -4.33 3.59 7.40
CA GLY A 264 -3.89 4.87 7.95
C GLY A 264 -3.98 6.10 7.03
N CYS A 265 -4.74 6.05 5.87
CA CYS A 265 -4.79 7.16 4.92
C CYS A 265 -6.22 7.68 4.58
N PRO A 266 -7.05 8.12 5.50
CA PRO A 266 -7.02 7.98 6.94
C PRO A 266 -7.35 6.57 7.42
N GLY A 267 -8.11 5.78 6.64
CA GLY A 267 -8.45 4.39 6.87
C GLY A 267 -9.14 4.12 8.22
N VAL A 268 -9.01 2.88 8.68
CA VAL A 268 -9.62 2.45 9.95
C VAL A 268 -9.03 3.22 11.14
N LEU A 269 -7.70 3.41 11.18
CA LEU A 269 -7.08 4.13 12.30
C LEU A 269 -7.52 5.60 12.34
N GLY A 270 -7.73 6.24 11.18
CA GLY A 270 -8.27 7.60 11.11
C GLY A 270 -9.71 7.70 11.60
N ALA A 271 -10.56 6.72 11.25
CA ALA A 271 -11.93 6.63 11.76
C ALA A 271 -11.94 6.46 13.29
N LEU A 272 -11.11 5.56 13.82
CA LEU A 272 -10.98 5.36 15.27
C LEU A 272 -10.43 6.61 15.97
N HIS A 273 -9.44 7.29 15.37
CA HIS A 273 -8.87 8.53 15.92
C HIS A 273 -9.93 9.63 16.04
N ALA A 274 -10.81 9.73 15.06
CA ALA A 274 -11.89 10.71 15.03
C ALA A 274 -13.10 10.37 15.94
N GLY A 275 -13.08 9.23 16.64
CA GLY A 275 -14.21 8.74 17.44
C GLY A 275 -15.35 8.15 16.61
N GLY A 276 -15.11 7.83 15.34
CA GLY A 276 -16.04 7.23 14.41
C GLY A 276 -16.13 5.70 14.51
N THR A 277 -16.77 5.09 13.53
CA THR A 277 -16.94 3.63 13.42
C THR A 277 -16.27 3.12 12.16
N ALA A 278 -15.56 1.99 12.24
CA ALA A 278 -15.08 1.29 11.05
C ALA A 278 -15.89 0.01 10.83
N VAL A 279 -16.37 -0.15 9.60
CA VAL A 279 -17.12 -1.31 9.13
C VAL A 279 -16.18 -2.16 8.30
N LEU A 280 -16.00 -3.41 8.68
CA LEU A 280 -15.08 -4.35 8.04
C LEU A 280 -15.86 -5.26 7.11
N THR A 281 -15.46 -5.33 5.83
CA THR A 281 -16.05 -6.28 4.88
C THR A 281 -15.03 -7.36 4.49
N ASP A 282 -15.54 -8.56 4.26
CA ASP A 282 -14.72 -9.70 3.84
C ASP A 282 -14.29 -9.58 2.37
N GLU A 283 -15.13 -8.93 1.55
CA GLU A 283 -14.93 -8.80 0.09
C GLU A 283 -15.46 -7.43 -0.42
N PRO A 284 -14.81 -6.85 -1.43
CA PRO A 284 -15.24 -5.60 -2.05
C PRO A 284 -16.30 -5.80 -3.16
N ASP A 285 -17.06 -6.89 -3.12
CA ASP A 285 -18.16 -7.13 -4.05
C ASP A 285 -19.22 -6.03 -3.92
N PRO A 286 -19.68 -5.39 -5.03
CA PRO A 286 -20.55 -4.25 -4.96
C PRO A 286 -21.92 -4.56 -4.32
N ASP A 287 -22.53 -5.72 -4.58
CA ASP A 287 -23.85 -6.04 -4.02
C ASP A 287 -23.78 -6.16 -2.50
N ALA A 288 -22.78 -6.90 -2.00
CA ALA A 288 -22.55 -7.05 -0.56
C ALA A 288 -22.11 -5.73 0.09
N ALA A 289 -21.24 -4.96 -0.58
CA ALA A 289 -20.75 -3.70 -0.07
C ALA A 289 -21.85 -2.64 0.00
N PHE A 290 -22.71 -2.52 -1.03
CA PHE A 290 -23.79 -1.53 -1.05
C PHE A 290 -24.87 -1.83 -0.02
N ALA A 291 -25.26 -3.11 0.15
CA ALA A 291 -26.15 -3.51 1.24
C ALA A 291 -25.59 -3.16 2.62
N LEU A 292 -24.27 -3.33 2.80
CA LEU A 292 -23.58 -2.97 4.03
C LEU A 292 -23.48 -1.45 4.21
N MET A 293 -23.25 -0.69 3.13
CA MET A 293 -23.20 0.76 3.14
C MET A 293 -24.56 1.37 3.54
N GLU A 294 -25.65 0.85 3.01
CA GLU A 294 -27.01 1.25 3.39
C GLU A 294 -27.28 0.92 4.86
N ARG A 295 -27.09 -0.34 5.27
CA ARG A 295 -27.36 -0.84 6.63
C ARG A 295 -26.62 -0.05 7.70
N GLU A 296 -25.35 0.22 7.50
CA GLU A 296 -24.49 0.90 8.45
C GLU A 296 -24.42 2.42 8.24
N ARG A 297 -25.08 2.94 7.18
CA ARG A 297 -25.05 4.35 6.77
C ARG A 297 -23.61 4.84 6.60
N VAL A 298 -22.84 4.12 5.80
CA VAL A 298 -21.42 4.41 5.53
C VAL A 298 -21.26 5.81 4.95
N THR A 299 -20.34 6.58 5.53
CA THR A 299 -20.06 7.96 5.11
C THR A 299 -18.78 8.10 4.32
N ALA A 300 -17.85 7.15 4.46
CA ALA A 300 -16.55 7.17 3.79
C ALA A 300 -16.06 5.78 3.43
N THR A 301 -15.37 5.66 2.29
CA THR A 301 -14.66 4.43 1.89
C THR A 301 -13.48 4.76 0.98
N ALA A 302 -12.59 3.79 0.79
CA ALA A 302 -11.43 3.90 -0.10
C ALA A 302 -11.37 2.71 -1.06
N LEU A 303 -11.13 2.98 -2.34
CA LEU A 303 -11.05 2.00 -3.41
C LEU A 303 -9.81 2.21 -4.28
N VAL A 304 -9.43 1.17 -5.01
CA VAL A 304 -8.49 1.31 -6.14
C VAL A 304 -9.27 1.56 -7.44
N PRO A 305 -8.67 2.14 -8.48
CA PRO A 305 -9.37 2.51 -9.71
C PRO A 305 -10.21 1.38 -10.35
N PRO A 306 -9.74 0.12 -10.48
CA PRO A 306 -10.57 -0.94 -11.04
C PRO A 306 -11.85 -1.19 -10.22
N THR A 307 -11.73 -1.29 -8.90
CA THR A 307 -12.89 -1.51 -8.02
C THR A 307 -13.84 -0.31 -8.05
N ALA A 308 -13.34 0.92 -8.07
CA ALA A 308 -14.17 2.13 -8.16
C ALA A 308 -15.02 2.15 -9.45
N ARG A 309 -14.46 1.69 -10.57
CA ARG A 309 -15.17 1.57 -11.85
C ARG A 309 -16.25 0.48 -11.81
N ILE A 310 -15.93 -0.67 -11.21
CA ILE A 310 -16.92 -1.76 -11.03
C ILE A 310 -18.08 -1.27 -10.17
N TRP A 311 -17.78 -0.58 -9.06
CA TRP A 311 -18.81 -0.02 -8.19
C TRP A 311 -19.62 1.08 -8.89
N ALA A 312 -18.99 1.96 -9.67
CA ALA A 312 -19.70 2.97 -10.43
C ALA A 312 -20.69 2.36 -11.44
N ALA A 313 -20.25 1.31 -12.16
CA ALA A 313 -21.17 0.60 -13.05
C ALA A 313 -22.31 -0.10 -12.29
N ALA A 314 -22.03 -0.66 -11.11
CA ALA A 314 -23.04 -1.36 -10.32
C ALA A 314 -24.17 -0.46 -9.80
N THR A 315 -23.96 0.85 -9.68
CA THR A 315 -25.03 1.78 -9.29
C THR A 315 -26.21 1.83 -10.28
N GLU A 316 -26.02 1.38 -11.54
CA GLU A 316 -27.08 1.37 -12.55
C GLU A 316 -28.21 0.37 -12.22
N TRP A 317 -27.90 -0.70 -11.44
CA TRP A 317 -28.88 -1.74 -11.07
C TRP A 317 -29.04 -1.92 -9.56
N ALA A 318 -28.23 -1.23 -8.75
CA ALA A 318 -28.31 -1.33 -7.30
C ALA A 318 -29.51 -0.52 -6.77
N GLU A 319 -30.27 -1.12 -5.86
CA GLU A 319 -31.40 -0.47 -5.18
C GLU A 319 -31.01 0.15 -3.82
N ALA A 320 -29.78 -0.06 -3.36
CA ALA A 320 -29.31 0.38 -2.05
C ALA A 320 -29.24 1.91 -1.91
N ASP A 321 -29.65 2.43 -0.76
CA ASP A 321 -29.51 3.85 -0.41
C ASP A 321 -28.06 4.21 -0.03
N LEU A 322 -27.34 4.82 -0.96
CA LEU A 322 -25.97 5.27 -0.77
C LEU A 322 -25.85 6.77 -0.40
N THR A 323 -26.95 7.44 -0.12
CA THR A 323 -26.98 8.91 0.13
C THR A 323 -26.23 9.35 1.39
N ALA A 324 -25.89 8.43 2.29
CA ALA A 324 -25.04 8.72 3.45
C ALA A 324 -23.56 8.93 3.08
N LEU A 325 -23.10 8.46 1.90
CA LEU A 325 -21.72 8.57 1.46
C LEU A 325 -21.32 10.03 1.21
N ARG A 326 -20.27 10.49 1.86
CA ARG A 326 -19.73 11.86 1.77
C ARG A 326 -18.33 11.91 1.18
N LEU A 327 -17.60 10.77 1.22
CA LEU A 327 -16.24 10.66 0.76
C LEU A 327 -15.98 9.29 0.13
N LEU A 328 -15.61 9.29 -1.14
CA LEU A 328 -15.10 8.13 -1.86
C LEU A 328 -13.66 8.42 -2.28
N GLN A 329 -12.70 7.85 -1.57
CA GLN A 329 -11.30 7.96 -1.93
C GLN A 329 -10.96 6.97 -3.03
N VAL A 330 -10.26 7.42 -4.07
CA VAL A 330 -9.70 6.54 -5.09
C VAL A 330 -8.20 6.79 -5.20
N GLY A 331 -7.42 5.74 -4.99
CA GLY A 331 -5.97 5.84 -4.95
C GLY A 331 -5.26 4.52 -5.21
N GLY A 332 -3.94 4.53 -5.02
CA GLY A 332 -3.10 3.34 -5.24
C GLY A 332 -2.64 3.15 -6.69
N ALA A 333 -3.34 3.72 -7.65
CA ALA A 333 -2.94 3.91 -9.04
C ALA A 333 -3.58 5.20 -9.58
N ARG A 334 -3.12 5.69 -10.73
CA ARG A 334 -3.72 6.85 -11.39
C ARG A 334 -5.15 6.51 -11.82
N LEU A 335 -6.11 7.34 -11.43
CA LEU A 335 -7.46 7.32 -11.97
C LEU A 335 -7.52 8.26 -13.17
N LEU A 336 -7.86 7.76 -14.35
CA LEU A 336 -7.98 8.58 -15.55
C LEU A 336 -9.16 9.55 -15.45
N PRO A 337 -9.09 10.74 -16.07
CA PRO A 337 -10.17 11.75 -15.99
C PRO A 337 -11.55 11.23 -16.37
N GLU A 338 -11.65 10.39 -17.41
CA GLU A 338 -12.92 9.78 -17.85
C GLU A 338 -13.49 8.85 -16.78
N HIS A 339 -12.64 8.07 -16.12
CA HIS A 339 -13.05 7.18 -15.04
C HIS A 339 -13.40 7.97 -13.77
N ALA A 340 -12.69 9.07 -13.50
CA ALA A 340 -13.02 9.98 -12.40
C ALA A 340 -14.40 10.62 -12.63
N GLN A 341 -14.71 11.01 -13.87
CA GLN A 341 -16.03 11.52 -14.23
C GLN A 341 -17.12 10.45 -14.04
N GLN A 342 -16.90 9.21 -14.52
CA GLN A 342 -17.84 8.10 -14.33
C GLN A 342 -18.15 7.84 -12.84
N VAL A 343 -17.12 7.86 -11.99
CA VAL A 343 -17.29 7.70 -10.54
C VAL A 343 -18.11 8.85 -9.95
N ARG A 344 -17.88 10.09 -10.39
CA ARG A 344 -18.66 11.25 -9.93
C ARG A 344 -20.10 11.23 -10.44
N ASP A 345 -20.34 10.76 -11.65
CA ASP A 345 -21.70 10.64 -12.20
C ASP A 345 -22.51 9.60 -11.41
N ALA A 346 -21.85 8.51 -10.98
CA ALA A 346 -22.46 7.43 -10.22
C ALA A 346 -22.73 7.78 -8.74
N PHE A 347 -21.77 8.39 -8.06
CA PHE A 347 -21.83 8.63 -6.60
C PHE A 347 -22.01 10.10 -6.22
N GLY A 348 -22.06 11.02 -7.17
CA GLY A 348 -22.09 12.46 -6.91
C GLY A 348 -20.72 13.06 -6.60
N PRO A 349 -20.64 14.29 -6.05
CA PRO A 349 -19.42 15.05 -5.85
C PRO A 349 -18.62 14.60 -4.61
N VAL A 350 -18.55 13.29 -4.36
CA VAL A 350 -17.90 12.71 -3.18
C VAL A 350 -16.50 12.14 -3.46
N LEU A 351 -16.06 12.16 -4.74
CA LEU A 351 -14.76 11.64 -5.14
C LEU A 351 -13.62 12.50 -4.59
N GLN A 352 -12.65 11.85 -3.94
CA GLN A 352 -11.35 12.38 -3.60
C GLN A 352 -10.26 11.52 -4.24
N GLN A 353 -9.42 12.08 -5.11
CA GLN A 353 -8.24 11.37 -5.60
C GLN A 353 -7.13 11.40 -4.55
N VAL A 354 -6.45 10.26 -4.39
CA VAL A 354 -5.35 10.09 -3.44
C VAL A 354 -4.13 9.54 -4.17
N PHE A 355 -3.04 10.31 -4.15
CA PHE A 355 -1.74 9.84 -4.59
C PHE A 355 -0.81 9.74 -3.39
N GLY A 356 -0.37 8.55 -3.09
CA GLY A 356 0.52 8.32 -1.96
C GLY A 356 1.18 6.96 -2.00
N MET A 357 2.07 6.74 -1.05
CA MET A 357 2.84 5.52 -0.92
C MET A 357 3.05 5.17 0.56
N ALA A 358 3.28 3.89 0.83
CA ALA A 358 3.55 3.41 2.19
C ALA A 358 4.85 3.98 2.77
N GLU A 359 5.75 4.38 1.90
CA GLU A 359 7.02 5.04 2.19
C GLU A 359 6.86 6.47 2.75
N GLY A 360 5.69 7.09 2.59
CA GLY A 360 5.43 8.40 3.19
C GLY A 360 4.51 9.28 2.38
N LEU A 361 4.93 10.18 1.55
CA LEU A 361 4.14 11.22 0.90
C LEU A 361 2.70 10.80 0.57
N LEU A 362 1.74 11.60 1.05
CA LEU A 362 0.32 11.50 0.73
C LEU A 362 -0.16 12.82 0.13
N ASN A 363 -0.92 12.73 -0.95
CA ASN A 363 -1.55 13.87 -1.59
C ASN A 363 -3.05 13.59 -1.71
N TYR A 364 -3.85 14.61 -1.44
CA TYR A 364 -5.30 14.54 -1.51
C TYR A 364 -5.84 15.70 -2.35
N THR A 365 -6.82 15.44 -3.20
CA THR A 365 -7.69 16.54 -3.66
C THR A 365 -8.55 16.97 -2.49
N GLU A 366 -8.68 18.28 -2.26
CA GLU A 366 -9.46 18.80 -1.14
C GLU A 366 -10.95 18.43 -1.31
N PRO A 367 -11.70 18.18 -0.22
CA PRO A 367 -13.12 17.81 -0.32
C PRO A 367 -13.99 18.83 -1.10
N ASP A 368 -13.63 20.12 -1.05
CA ASP A 368 -14.34 21.20 -1.76
C ASP A 368 -13.58 21.66 -3.03
N ALA A 369 -12.65 20.86 -3.52
CA ALA A 369 -11.87 21.23 -4.71
C ALA A 369 -12.79 21.39 -5.94
N PRO A 370 -12.50 22.35 -6.83
CA PRO A 370 -13.19 22.45 -8.11
C PRO A 370 -13.13 21.14 -8.88
N GLN A 371 -14.20 20.84 -9.65
CA GLN A 371 -14.31 19.60 -10.42
C GLN A 371 -13.07 19.36 -11.29
N ASP A 372 -12.56 20.39 -11.96
CA ASP A 372 -11.36 20.29 -12.80
C ASP A 372 -10.14 19.79 -12.02
N VAL A 373 -9.95 20.27 -10.80
CA VAL A 373 -8.86 19.79 -9.91
C VAL A 373 -9.06 18.32 -9.56
N VAL A 374 -10.29 17.93 -9.18
CA VAL A 374 -10.59 16.53 -8.81
C VAL A 374 -10.42 15.58 -9.99
N LEU A 375 -10.77 16.00 -11.20
CA LEU A 375 -10.69 15.14 -12.38
C LEU A 375 -9.25 15.00 -12.91
N HIS A 376 -8.47 16.08 -12.87
CA HIS A 376 -7.19 16.15 -13.61
C HIS A 376 -5.94 16.18 -12.73
N THR A 377 -6.07 16.10 -11.40
CA THR A 377 -4.91 16.06 -10.50
C THR A 377 -5.07 14.98 -9.43
N GLN A 378 -3.95 14.63 -8.79
CA GLN A 378 -3.95 13.72 -7.64
C GLN A 378 -3.71 14.48 -6.32
N GLY A 379 -4.10 15.75 -6.27
CA GLY A 379 -4.11 16.56 -5.06
C GLY A 379 -2.79 17.22 -4.70
N ARG A 380 -2.73 17.71 -3.45
CA ARG A 380 -1.57 18.36 -2.84
C ARG A 380 -1.02 17.53 -1.69
N PRO A 381 0.26 17.75 -1.32
CA PRO A 381 0.84 17.14 -0.11
C PRO A 381 -0.01 17.37 1.13
N LEU A 382 -0.09 16.33 1.96
CA LEU A 382 -0.81 16.31 3.22
C LEU A 382 -0.22 17.31 4.23
N SER A 383 1.09 17.35 4.32
CA SER A 383 1.83 18.21 5.27
C SER A 383 2.37 19.46 4.58
N LEU A 384 2.32 20.58 5.28
CA LEU A 384 3.02 21.80 4.86
C LEU A 384 4.55 21.64 4.95
N ASP A 385 5.02 20.68 5.75
CA ASP A 385 6.42 20.30 5.86
C ASP A 385 6.84 19.15 4.94
N ASP A 386 5.97 18.74 4.02
CA ASP A 386 6.36 17.86 2.92
C ASP A 386 7.19 18.63 1.89
N GLU A 387 8.46 18.31 1.83
CA GLU A 387 9.40 18.85 0.87
C GLU A 387 9.36 18.02 -0.41
N ILE A 388 8.96 18.64 -1.52
CA ILE A 388 8.85 18.00 -2.83
C ILE A 388 9.78 18.67 -3.82
N ARG A 389 10.55 17.85 -4.54
CA ARG A 389 11.32 18.26 -5.70
C ARG A 389 10.89 17.46 -6.92
N VAL A 390 10.74 18.12 -8.06
CA VAL A 390 10.53 17.49 -9.36
C VAL A 390 11.79 17.73 -10.18
N VAL A 391 12.50 16.65 -10.52
CA VAL A 391 13.86 16.72 -11.03
C VAL A 391 14.04 15.96 -12.35
N ASP A 392 15.08 16.35 -13.11
CA ASP A 392 15.54 15.65 -14.30
C ASP A 392 16.33 14.36 -13.95
N GLU A 393 16.93 13.72 -14.94
CA GLU A 393 17.74 12.50 -14.77
C GLU A 393 19.06 12.73 -13.99
N HIS A 394 19.46 13.99 -13.81
CA HIS A 394 20.65 14.40 -13.07
C HIS A 394 20.34 15.03 -11.70
N ASP A 395 19.12 14.83 -11.19
CA ASP A 395 18.61 15.41 -9.93
C ASP A 395 18.56 16.96 -9.89
N ARG A 396 18.50 17.62 -11.04
CA ARG A 396 18.33 19.07 -11.15
C ARG A 396 16.84 19.39 -11.24
N ASP A 397 16.41 20.41 -10.49
CA ASP A 397 15.02 20.84 -10.49
C ASP A 397 14.58 21.27 -11.89
N VAL A 398 13.39 20.80 -12.32
CA VAL A 398 12.79 21.19 -13.60
C VAL A 398 11.84 22.40 -13.40
N PRO A 399 11.61 23.19 -14.46
CA PRO A 399 10.64 24.29 -14.39
C PRO A 399 9.23 23.81 -14.00
N PRO A 400 8.44 24.65 -13.30
CA PRO A 400 7.03 24.34 -13.03
C PRO A 400 6.26 23.96 -14.31
N GLY A 401 5.40 22.95 -14.22
CA GLY A 401 4.63 22.44 -15.35
C GLY A 401 5.38 21.41 -16.20
N THR A 402 6.67 21.20 -15.97
CA THR A 402 7.46 20.16 -16.65
C THR A 402 7.37 18.84 -15.87
N THR A 403 7.25 17.73 -16.59
CA THR A 403 7.30 16.38 -16.01
C THR A 403 8.72 16.04 -15.60
N GLY A 404 8.88 15.48 -14.39
CA GLY A 404 10.15 15.03 -13.86
C GLY A 404 9.98 13.94 -12.81
N ARG A 405 11.10 13.46 -12.28
CA ARG A 405 11.15 12.46 -11.21
C ARG A 405 10.79 13.11 -9.88
N LEU A 406 9.92 12.45 -9.13
CA LEU A 406 9.50 12.93 -7.80
C LEU A 406 10.51 12.52 -6.74
N LEU A 407 11.03 13.51 -6.02
CA LEU A 407 11.77 13.34 -4.78
C LEU A 407 10.93 13.92 -3.63
N THR A 408 10.91 13.24 -2.48
CA THR A 408 10.16 13.70 -1.31
C THR A 408 10.90 13.48 -0.01
N ARG A 409 10.66 14.38 0.95
CA ARG A 409 11.10 14.33 2.33
C ARG A 409 10.05 15.02 3.20
N GLY A 410 9.67 14.44 4.33
CA GLY A 410 8.62 15.03 5.17
C GLY A 410 8.48 14.31 6.51
N PRO A 411 7.58 14.79 7.38
CA PRO A 411 7.46 14.32 8.77
C PRO A 411 6.97 12.86 8.90
N TYR A 412 6.59 12.23 7.81
CA TYR A 412 6.16 10.83 7.77
C TYR A 412 6.73 10.06 6.56
N THR A 413 7.79 10.60 5.92
CA THR A 413 8.54 9.90 4.87
C THR A 413 9.63 9.05 5.50
N LEU A 414 9.67 7.74 5.17
CA LEU A 414 10.67 6.81 5.72
C LEU A 414 12.10 7.34 5.53
N ARG A 415 13.03 6.87 6.39
CA ARG A 415 14.47 7.21 6.31
C ARG A 415 15.30 6.10 5.70
N GLY A 416 14.73 4.91 5.53
CA GLY A 416 15.34 3.73 4.93
C GLY A 416 14.41 2.54 5.03
N TYR A 417 14.53 1.60 4.09
CA TYR A 417 13.89 0.29 4.21
C TYR A 417 14.64 -0.56 5.24
N TYR A 418 13.90 -1.38 5.95
CA TYR A 418 14.44 -2.27 6.96
C TYR A 418 15.43 -3.28 6.36
N ARG A 419 16.66 -3.34 6.92
CA ARG A 419 17.73 -4.27 6.49
C ARG A 419 17.96 -4.30 4.98
N ALA A 420 17.97 -3.14 4.34
CA ALA A 420 18.12 -3.03 2.88
C ALA A 420 19.20 -2.02 2.48
N ASP A 421 20.38 -2.10 3.06
CA ASP A 421 21.46 -1.10 2.94
C ASP A 421 21.85 -0.80 1.49
N GLU A 422 22.05 -1.84 0.66
CA GLU A 422 22.37 -1.67 -0.76
C GLU A 422 21.26 -0.91 -1.51
N HIS A 423 20.00 -1.22 -1.21
CA HIS A 423 18.87 -0.51 -1.80
C HIS A 423 18.77 0.92 -1.28
N ASN A 424 18.95 1.11 0.02
CA ASN A 424 18.89 2.42 0.67
C ASN A 424 19.97 3.37 0.11
N ALA A 425 21.14 2.88 -0.24
CA ALA A 425 22.22 3.68 -0.84
C ALA A 425 21.81 4.35 -2.17
N THR A 426 20.83 3.79 -2.90
CA THR A 426 20.33 4.33 -4.18
C THR A 426 18.94 4.93 -4.09
N ALA A 427 18.14 4.50 -3.11
CA ALA A 427 16.76 4.96 -2.92
C ALA A 427 16.67 6.37 -2.33
N PHE A 428 17.75 6.88 -1.75
CA PHE A 428 17.81 8.20 -1.14
C PHE A 428 18.91 9.07 -1.76
N THR A 429 18.68 10.38 -1.77
CA THR A 429 19.73 11.36 -2.11
C THR A 429 20.64 11.60 -0.90
N ALA A 430 21.81 12.20 -1.12
CA ALA A 430 22.75 12.52 -0.04
C ALA A 430 22.17 13.49 1.01
N ASP A 431 21.24 14.36 0.60
CA ASP A 431 20.50 15.29 1.46
C ASP A 431 19.18 14.70 2.01
N GLY A 432 18.97 13.38 1.81
CA GLY A 432 17.95 12.57 2.47
C GLY A 432 16.56 12.63 1.86
N TYR A 433 16.40 13.03 0.60
CA TYR A 433 15.15 12.85 -0.12
C TYR A 433 14.99 11.39 -0.58
N TYR A 434 13.78 10.87 -0.45
CA TYR A 434 13.39 9.59 -1.01
C TYR A 434 13.08 9.72 -2.50
N ARG A 435 13.63 8.83 -3.31
CA ARG A 435 13.37 8.70 -4.77
C ARG A 435 12.17 7.81 -4.97
N THR A 436 11.00 8.40 -5.22
CA THR A 436 9.75 7.64 -5.30
C THR A 436 9.69 6.69 -6.50
N GLY A 437 10.41 7.02 -7.56
CA GLY A 437 10.34 6.36 -8.86
C GLY A 437 9.11 6.76 -9.68
N ASP A 438 8.32 7.71 -9.20
CA ASP A 438 7.18 8.26 -9.93
C ASP A 438 7.61 9.46 -10.80
N LEU A 439 6.96 9.61 -11.93
CA LEU A 439 7.04 10.78 -12.80
C LEU A 439 5.82 11.65 -12.54
N VAL A 440 6.06 12.90 -12.21
CA VAL A 440 4.99 13.85 -11.88
C VAL A 440 5.22 15.20 -12.54
N ARG A 441 4.14 15.95 -12.68
CA ARG A 441 4.15 17.36 -13.04
C ARG A 441 3.46 18.16 -11.96
N ARG A 442 4.06 19.27 -11.52
CA ARG A 442 3.46 20.17 -10.54
C ARG A 442 2.71 21.29 -11.26
N THR A 443 1.43 21.46 -10.94
CA THR A 443 0.62 22.55 -11.50
C THR A 443 1.00 23.90 -10.87
N PRO A 444 0.64 25.04 -11.48
CA PRO A 444 0.84 26.36 -10.89
C PRO A 444 0.16 26.54 -9.53
N THR A 445 -0.93 25.80 -9.27
CA THR A 445 -1.66 25.80 -8.01
C THR A 445 -1.07 24.85 -6.97
N GLY A 446 0.02 24.14 -7.28
CA GLY A 446 0.74 23.27 -6.36
C GLY A 446 0.24 21.81 -6.32
N HIS A 447 -0.80 21.47 -7.09
CA HIS A 447 -1.27 20.08 -7.21
C HIS A 447 -0.29 19.23 -8.02
N LEU A 448 -0.24 17.94 -7.74
CA LEU A 448 0.54 16.98 -8.50
C LEU A 448 -0.35 16.27 -9.53
N VAL A 449 0.21 16.08 -10.71
CA VAL A 449 -0.33 15.19 -11.75
C VAL A 449 0.65 14.04 -11.92
N VAL A 450 0.20 12.82 -11.66
CA VAL A 450 1.01 11.61 -11.86
C VAL A 450 1.01 11.26 -13.34
N GLU A 451 2.18 11.26 -13.96
CA GLU A 451 2.35 10.97 -15.39
C GLU A 451 2.81 9.53 -15.65
N GLY A 452 3.25 8.81 -14.60
CA GLY A 452 3.65 7.41 -14.69
C GLY A 452 4.78 7.05 -13.74
N ARG A 453 5.50 5.98 -14.05
CA ARG A 453 6.67 5.53 -13.30
C ARG A 453 7.92 5.45 -14.17
N VAL A 454 9.07 5.79 -13.58
CA VAL A 454 10.38 5.70 -14.27
C VAL A 454 10.63 4.28 -14.80
N LYS A 455 10.26 3.25 -14.04
CA LYS A 455 10.41 1.84 -14.44
C LYS A 455 9.37 1.36 -15.46
N GLU A 456 8.31 2.11 -15.68
CA GLU A 456 7.26 1.83 -16.65
C GLU A 456 7.44 2.63 -17.95
N GLN A 457 8.50 3.42 -18.01
CA GLN A 457 8.91 4.11 -19.22
C GLN A 457 9.56 3.12 -20.19
N ILE A 458 9.01 3.00 -21.37
CA ILE A 458 9.48 2.06 -22.40
C ILE A 458 10.53 2.75 -23.26
N ASN A 459 11.72 2.16 -23.39
CA ASN A 459 12.83 2.73 -24.15
C ASN A 459 12.86 2.14 -25.55
N ARG A 460 12.09 2.75 -26.45
CA ARG A 460 11.90 2.26 -27.81
C ARG A 460 12.88 2.93 -28.78
N GLY A 461 13.99 2.26 -29.10
CA GLY A 461 14.96 2.76 -30.07
C GLY A 461 15.62 4.11 -29.70
N GLY A 462 15.71 4.40 -28.39
CA GLY A 462 16.20 5.69 -27.87
C GLY A 462 15.09 6.69 -27.52
N ASP A 463 13.88 6.51 -28.06
CA ASP A 463 12.71 7.28 -27.67
C ASP A 463 12.10 6.75 -26.37
N LYS A 464 11.67 7.65 -25.49
CA LYS A 464 11.02 7.30 -24.21
C LYS A 464 9.51 7.38 -24.36
N VAL A 465 8.82 6.23 -24.21
CA VAL A 465 7.37 6.13 -24.26
C VAL A 465 6.83 5.98 -22.85
N ALA A 466 6.04 6.93 -22.39
CA ALA A 466 5.31 6.82 -21.14
C ALA A 466 4.09 5.91 -21.36
N ALA A 467 4.09 4.72 -20.76
CA ALA A 467 2.99 3.75 -20.91
C ALA A 467 1.64 4.38 -20.53
N ALA A 468 1.60 5.14 -19.43
CA ALA A 468 0.39 5.80 -18.96
C ALA A 468 -0.22 6.81 -19.95
N GLU A 469 0.61 7.52 -20.73
CA GLU A 469 0.13 8.44 -21.76
C GLU A 469 -0.57 7.69 -22.90
N VAL A 470 -0.01 6.55 -23.30
CA VAL A 470 -0.61 5.71 -24.36
C VAL A 470 -1.90 5.07 -23.85
N GLU A 471 -1.91 4.59 -22.62
CA GLU A 471 -3.10 4.03 -21.95
C GLU A 471 -4.23 5.06 -21.89
N GLU A 472 -3.93 6.29 -21.46
CA GLU A 472 -4.89 7.38 -21.39
C GLU A 472 -5.52 7.67 -22.76
N GLN A 473 -4.71 7.75 -23.81
CA GLN A 473 -5.23 8.03 -25.14
C GLN A 473 -6.03 6.86 -25.73
N LEU A 474 -5.64 5.61 -25.45
CA LEU A 474 -6.40 4.42 -25.86
C LEU A 474 -7.74 4.29 -25.13
N ALA A 475 -7.82 4.71 -23.87
CA ALA A 475 -9.06 4.67 -23.10
C ALA A 475 -10.19 5.53 -23.69
N HIS A 476 -9.87 6.56 -24.50
CA HIS A 476 -10.86 7.35 -25.23
C HIS A 476 -11.46 6.64 -26.44
N HIS A 477 -10.89 5.49 -26.85
CA HIS A 477 -11.44 4.77 -28.00
C HIS A 477 -12.82 4.17 -27.65
N PRO A 478 -13.85 4.36 -28.50
CA PRO A 478 -15.23 3.96 -28.17
C PRO A 478 -15.41 2.48 -27.87
N ALA A 479 -14.55 1.60 -28.43
CA ALA A 479 -14.59 0.17 -28.20
C ALA A 479 -13.76 -0.29 -26.98
N VAL A 480 -12.98 0.58 -26.34
CA VAL A 480 -12.07 0.22 -25.25
C VAL A 480 -12.76 0.45 -23.90
N LEU A 481 -12.83 -0.61 -23.10
CA LEU A 481 -13.27 -0.56 -21.70
C LEU A 481 -12.10 -0.29 -20.78
N ASP A 482 -10.97 -1.01 -21.00
CA ASP A 482 -9.77 -0.90 -20.18
C ASP A 482 -8.53 -1.19 -21.03
N THR A 483 -7.36 -0.69 -20.61
CA THR A 483 -6.11 -0.92 -21.33
C THR A 483 -4.89 -0.80 -20.43
N ALA A 484 -3.87 -1.57 -20.76
CA ALA A 484 -2.56 -1.48 -20.12
C ALA A 484 -1.45 -1.64 -21.17
N VAL A 485 -0.41 -0.83 -21.06
CA VAL A 485 0.74 -0.84 -21.99
C VAL A 485 1.99 -1.29 -21.24
N VAL A 486 2.70 -2.26 -21.83
CA VAL A 486 3.90 -2.85 -21.25
C VAL A 486 5.03 -2.94 -22.27
N PRO A 487 6.30 -2.96 -21.79
CA PRO A 487 7.44 -3.20 -22.68
C PRO A 487 7.54 -4.67 -23.09
N VAL A 488 7.99 -4.89 -24.32
CA VAL A 488 8.40 -6.20 -24.83
C VAL A 488 9.84 -6.07 -25.35
N PRO A 489 10.77 -6.93 -24.95
CA PRO A 489 12.13 -6.92 -25.50
C PRO A 489 12.13 -7.03 -27.03
N ASP A 490 13.01 -6.29 -27.68
CA ASP A 490 13.21 -6.27 -29.12
C ASP A 490 14.70 -6.10 -29.46
N ASP A 491 15.24 -6.96 -30.31
CA ASP A 491 16.67 -6.98 -30.63
C ASP A 491 17.17 -5.72 -31.36
N LEU A 492 16.27 -5.00 -32.05
CA LEU A 492 16.62 -3.83 -32.82
C LEU A 492 16.38 -2.52 -32.06
N LEU A 493 15.27 -2.44 -31.33
CA LEU A 493 14.82 -1.23 -30.63
C LEU A 493 15.10 -1.25 -29.11
N GLY A 494 15.66 -2.35 -28.61
CA GLY A 494 15.79 -2.60 -27.18
C GLY A 494 14.45 -3.01 -26.58
N GLU A 495 13.43 -2.16 -26.70
CA GLU A 495 12.06 -2.45 -26.29
C GLU A 495 11.05 -1.99 -27.35
N ARG A 496 9.91 -2.71 -27.42
CA ARG A 496 8.68 -2.33 -28.12
C ARG A 496 7.52 -2.21 -27.15
N THR A 497 6.48 -1.53 -27.61
CA THR A 497 5.24 -1.35 -26.86
C THR A 497 4.20 -2.40 -27.21
N CYS A 498 3.63 -3.06 -26.21
CA CYS A 498 2.47 -3.93 -26.34
C CYS A 498 1.31 -3.37 -25.51
N ALA A 499 0.20 -3.04 -26.16
CA ALA A 499 -1.04 -2.65 -25.50
C ALA A 499 -1.96 -3.85 -25.34
N PHE A 500 -2.40 -4.10 -24.13
CA PHE A 500 -3.50 -5.02 -23.84
C PHE A 500 -4.80 -4.21 -23.75
N VAL A 501 -5.83 -4.65 -24.44
CA VAL A 501 -7.12 -3.96 -24.52
C VAL A 501 -8.22 -4.89 -24.07
N VAL A 502 -9.06 -4.43 -23.16
CA VAL A 502 -10.34 -5.06 -22.80
C VAL A 502 -11.44 -4.31 -23.55
N PRO A 503 -12.19 -4.97 -24.43
CA PRO A 503 -13.26 -4.32 -25.18
C PRO A 503 -14.50 -4.06 -24.31
N ARG A 504 -15.28 -3.06 -24.67
CA ARG A 504 -16.61 -2.87 -24.06
C ARG A 504 -17.54 -4.02 -24.41
N PRO A 505 -18.53 -4.32 -23.58
CA PRO A 505 -19.53 -5.34 -23.87
C PRO A 505 -20.16 -5.12 -25.27
N GLY A 506 -20.14 -6.17 -26.10
CA GLY A 506 -20.66 -6.13 -27.47
C GLY A 506 -19.77 -5.41 -28.51
N ALA A 507 -18.64 -4.85 -28.12
CA ALA A 507 -17.68 -4.24 -29.03
C ALA A 507 -16.54 -5.21 -29.38
N THR A 508 -15.91 -4.98 -30.54
CA THR A 508 -14.66 -5.65 -30.92
C THR A 508 -13.48 -4.74 -30.57
N ALA A 509 -12.45 -5.31 -29.96
CA ALA A 509 -11.22 -4.54 -29.68
C ALA A 509 -10.61 -3.98 -30.96
N PRO A 510 -10.11 -2.71 -30.96
CA PRO A 510 -9.48 -2.11 -32.13
C PRO A 510 -8.23 -2.91 -32.52
N GLY A 511 -8.09 -3.18 -33.82
CA GLY A 511 -6.86 -3.72 -34.36
C GLY A 511 -5.74 -2.69 -34.34
N ARG A 512 -4.47 -3.15 -34.53
CA ARG A 512 -3.30 -2.26 -34.49
C ARG A 512 -3.42 -1.04 -35.42
N ASN A 513 -3.91 -1.23 -36.64
CA ASN A 513 -4.01 -0.14 -37.62
C ASN A 513 -5.10 0.87 -37.23
N GLU A 514 -6.22 0.42 -36.72
CA GLU A 514 -7.32 1.25 -36.23
C GLU A 514 -6.89 2.07 -35.01
N ALA A 515 -6.29 1.43 -34.00
CA ALA A 515 -5.75 2.12 -32.86
C ALA A 515 -4.64 3.13 -33.24
N ALA A 516 -3.79 2.77 -34.22
CA ALA A 516 -2.76 3.67 -34.71
C ALA A 516 -3.35 4.92 -35.39
N ALA A 517 -4.39 4.76 -36.18
CA ALA A 517 -5.10 5.90 -36.81
C ALA A 517 -5.74 6.77 -35.71
N PHE A 518 -6.47 6.18 -34.80
CA PHE A 518 -7.13 6.86 -33.70
C PHE A 518 -6.14 7.67 -32.83
N LEU A 519 -5.01 7.06 -32.43
CA LEU A 519 -4.00 7.72 -31.60
C LEU A 519 -3.31 8.89 -32.33
N ARG A 520 -3.08 8.77 -33.65
CA ARG A 520 -2.52 9.86 -34.46
C ARG A 520 -3.48 11.03 -34.57
N GLU A 521 -4.78 10.78 -34.80
CA GLU A 521 -5.82 11.81 -34.79
C GLU A 521 -5.87 12.59 -33.48
N ARG A 522 -5.55 11.91 -32.38
CA ARG A 522 -5.44 12.53 -31.04
C ARG A 522 -4.09 13.21 -30.80
N GLY A 523 -3.23 13.28 -31.78
CA GLY A 523 -1.96 14.00 -31.70
C GLY A 523 -0.81 13.21 -31.08
N LEU A 524 -0.95 11.90 -30.88
CA LEU A 524 0.14 11.09 -30.34
C LEU A 524 1.27 10.95 -31.37
N ALA A 525 2.51 11.14 -30.90
CA ALA A 525 3.68 11.00 -31.77
C ALA A 525 3.79 9.56 -32.31
N PRO A 526 4.24 9.36 -33.56
CA PRO A 526 4.28 8.04 -34.22
C PRO A 526 5.04 6.97 -33.43
N TYR A 527 6.11 7.34 -32.73
CA TYR A 527 6.92 6.40 -31.95
C TYR A 527 6.21 5.90 -30.67
N LYS A 528 5.16 6.59 -30.20
CA LYS A 528 4.34 6.22 -29.04
C LYS A 528 3.20 5.27 -29.39
N VAL A 529 2.88 5.11 -30.68
CA VAL A 529 1.83 4.19 -31.11
C VAL A 529 2.26 2.74 -30.80
N PRO A 530 1.38 1.94 -30.15
CA PRO A 530 1.73 0.57 -29.81
C PRO A 530 2.17 -0.27 -31.00
N ASP A 531 3.29 -0.98 -30.85
CA ASP A 531 3.79 -1.90 -31.86
C ASP A 531 2.90 -3.14 -31.99
N ARG A 532 2.22 -3.51 -30.88
CA ARG A 532 1.34 -4.65 -30.78
C ARG A 532 0.11 -4.33 -29.94
N ILE A 533 -1.04 -4.89 -30.33
CA ILE A 533 -2.27 -4.86 -29.55
C ILE A 533 -2.75 -6.29 -29.34
N GLU A 534 -3.05 -6.62 -28.10
CA GLU A 534 -3.59 -7.90 -27.67
C GLU A 534 -4.91 -7.68 -26.93
N THR A 535 -5.86 -8.58 -27.12
CA THR A 535 -7.18 -8.51 -26.49
C THR A 535 -7.25 -9.47 -25.30
N LEU A 536 -7.81 -8.98 -24.18
CA LEU A 536 -8.10 -9.76 -23.00
C LEU A 536 -9.56 -9.54 -22.57
N ASP A 537 -10.13 -10.53 -21.89
CA ASP A 537 -11.45 -10.40 -21.27
C ASP A 537 -11.40 -9.50 -20.02
N ALA A 538 -10.28 -9.53 -19.29
CA ALA A 538 -9.99 -8.65 -18.16
C ALA A 538 -8.47 -8.47 -17.97
N LEU A 539 -8.05 -7.33 -17.43
CA LEU A 539 -6.65 -7.13 -17.04
C LEU A 539 -6.36 -7.90 -15.73
N PRO A 540 -5.20 -8.58 -15.63
CA PRO A 540 -4.79 -9.20 -14.37
C PRO A 540 -4.56 -8.13 -13.30
N VAL A 541 -4.88 -8.48 -12.05
CA VAL A 541 -4.72 -7.58 -10.90
C VAL A 541 -3.83 -8.17 -9.82
N THR A 542 -3.14 -7.30 -9.10
CA THR A 542 -2.32 -7.65 -7.94
C THR A 542 -3.19 -7.97 -6.71
N ALA A 543 -2.57 -8.47 -5.64
CA ALA A 543 -3.22 -8.75 -4.37
C ALA A 543 -3.93 -7.54 -3.71
N VAL A 544 -3.63 -6.33 -4.17
CA VAL A 544 -4.29 -5.08 -3.72
C VAL A 544 -5.24 -4.48 -4.78
N GLY A 545 -5.60 -5.25 -5.82
CA GLY A 545 -6.54 -4.85 -6.85
C GLY A 545 -5.99 -3.88 -7.92
N LYS A 546 -4.67 -3.66 -7.99
CA LYS A 546 -4.04 -2.86 -9.06
C LYS A 546 -3.77 -3.70 -10.28
N THR A 547 -3.77 -3.10 -11.48
CA THR A 547 -3.34 -3.80 -12.72
C THR A 547 -1.94 -4.40 -12.55
N ASP A 548 -1.81 -5.70 -12.82
CA ASP A 548 -0.53 -6.42 -12.73
C ASP A 548 0.26 -6.32 -14.04
N LYS A 549 0.98 -5.22 -14.22
CA LYS A 549 1.83 -5.00 -15.39
C LYS A 549 2.96 -6.01 -15.53
N LYS A 550 3.38 -6.66 -14.44
CA LYS A 550 4.40 -7.73 -14.48
C LYS A 550 3.84 -8.98 -15.17
N ALA A 551 2.66 -9.42 -14.75
CA ALA A 551 1.96 -10.53 -15.39
C ALA A 551 1.71 -10.24 -16.89
N LEU A 552 1.29 -9.01 -17.23
CA LEU A 552 1.12 -8.56 -18.61
C LEU A 552 2.43 -8.56 -19.41
N THR A 553 3.54 -8.12 -18.83
CA THR A 553 4.86 -8.15 -19.48
C THR A 553 5.31 -9.59 -19.77
N GLU A 554 5.10 -10.51 -18.83
CA GLU A 554 5.40 -11.93 -19.03
C GLU A 554 4.51 -12.53 -20.12
N LEU A 555 3.22 -12.19 -20.14
CA LEU A 555 2.29 -12.62 -21.18
C LEU A 555 2.72 -12.08 -22.56
N ALA A 556 3.06 -10.80 -22.65
CA ALA A 556 3.52 -10.18 -23.88
C ALA A 556 4.79 -10.84 -24.45
N ARG A 557 5.74 -11.20 -23.57
CA ARG A 557 6.95 -11.96 -23.95
C ARG A 557 6.62 -13.34 -24.51
N LYS A 558 5.71 -14.07 -23.88
CA LYS A 558 5.26 -15.40 -24.38
C LYS A 558 4.59 -15.28 -25.74
N LEU A 559 3.72 -14.30 -25.92
CA LEU A 559 3.04 -14.04 -27.19
C LEU A 559 4.04 -13.60 -28.30
N ALA A 560 5.07 -12.84 -27.96
CA ALA A 560 6.14 -12.46 -28.88
C ALA A 560 6.95 -13.68 -29.34
N ALA A 561 7.36 -14.54 -28.41
CA ALA A 561 8.10 -15.77 -28.71
C ALA A 561 7.28 -16.77 -29.56
N GLY A 562 5.97 -16.95 -29.27
CA GLY A 562 5.08 -17.81 -30.04
C GLY A 562 4.77 -17.30 -31.46
N GLY A 563 4.86 -15.99 -31.68
CA GLY A 563 4.71 -15.36 -33.01
C GLY A 563 5.92 -15.55 -33.94
N SER A 564 7.13 -15.70 -33.39
CA SER A 564 8.34 -15.99 -34.16
C SER A 564 8.34 -17.43 -34.73
N ALA A 565 7.83 -18.40 -33.98
CA ALA A 565 7.75 -19.79 -34.40
C ALA A 565 6.81 -20.02 -35.61
N ARG A 566 5.82 -19.13 -35.83
CA ARG A 566 4.91 -19.21 -37.00
C ARG A 566 5.48 -18.60 -38.29
N LYS A 567 6.54 -17.82 -38.22
CA LYS A 567 7.17 -17.20 -39.41
C LYS A 567 8.27 -18.05 -40.06
N GLU A 568 8.83 -19.02 -39.35
CA GLU A 568 9.88 -19.90 -39.88
C GLU A 568 9.36 -21.18 -40.55
N GLY A 569 8.05 -21.41 -40.59
CA GLY A 569 7.41 -22.61 -41.11
C GLY A 569 6.76 -22.45 -42.47
N ASN A 570 7.34 -21.74 -43.46
CA ASN A 570 6.89 -21.85 -44.82
C ASN A 570 8.09 -22.03 -45.78
N PRO A 571 8.54 -23.26 -46.03
CA PRO A 571 9.44 -23.55 -47.14
C PRO A 571 8.64 -23.42 -48.44
N ARG A 572 9.15 -22.56 -49.33
CA ARG A 572 8.69 -22.40 -50.73
C ARG A 572 8.64 -23.80 -51.41
N SER A 573 7.48 -24.17 -51.88
CA SER A 573 7.30 -25.10 -52.99
C SER A 573 6.46 -24.42 -54.06
#